data_8f13396418bcdcc9d0901545e83d3a5c
#
_entry.id   8f13396418bcdcc9d0901545e83d3a5c
#
_cell.length_a   1.000
_cell.length_b   1.000
_cell.length_c   1.000
_cell.angle_alpha   90.00
_cell.angle_beta   90.00
_cell.angle_gamma   90.00
#
_symmetry.space_group_name_H-M   'P 1'
#
loop_
_entity.id
_entity.type
_entity.pdbx_description
1 polymer ?
#
loop_
_entity_poly.entity_id
_entity_poly.type
_entity_poly.pdbx_seq_one_letter_code
_entity_poly.pdbx_strand_id
1 'polypeptide(L)'
;MAFSRAKLITGLVATSALVLAGCSSGGEDDAAGGGGESYRIGINQLVQHPALDSATAGFKEAFAEAGVEVEFDEQNANGEQGTALTIAQQFAADDLDLALAVATPAAQAMARNISDVPLLFTAVTDPVSAELVDSMEEPGANVTGTSDAAPIEKQLELLKEIVPDAERIGIVYASGEVNSQVQVDQAEEAAGPLGLEIETQTVTTVNEIQQAVEALGDVDAIYVPTDNMVVSGIASLVQVAESKQIPVIAAESGTVEGGAVATLGIDYTELGRQTGEMALRILRDGEDPATMPVETATEFTYVVNEDAAERQGVTIPEDILAEAEKK
;
A
#
# COMPACT_ATOMS: atom_id res chain seq x y z
N MET A 1 27.56 -40.18 -57.45
CA MET A 1 26.52 -40.61 -58.39
C MET A 1 25.46 -39.54 -58.37
N ALA A 2 25.47 -38.54 -59.26
CA ALA A 2 24.90 -38.60 -60.63
C ALA A 2 23.34 -38.53 -60.49
N PHE A 3 22.62 -37.66 -60.96
CA PHE A 3 22.35 -36.74 -62.10
C PHE A 3 20.99 -36.10 -61.83
N SER A 4 20.72 -34.83 -61.96
CA SER A 4 20.65 -33.95 -63.16
C SER A 4 19.20 -33.70 -63.66
N ARG A 5 19.00 -32.40 -64.00
CA ARG A 5 18.13 -31.74 -65.01
C ARG A 5 16.77 -31.24 -64.55
N ALA A 6 16.57 -29.97 -64.37
CA ALA A 6 16.38 -28.85 -65.32
C ALA A 6 15.24 -29.05 -66.35
N LYS A 7 14.24 -28.17 -66.28
CA LYS A 7 13.61 -27.57 -67.48
C LYS A 7 12.92 -26.20 -67.15
N LEU A 8 13.40 -25.20 -67.81
CA LEU A 8 12.74 -23.92 -68.11
C LEU A 8 11.50 -24.14 -68.99
N ILE A 9 10.48 -23.30 -68.79
CA ILE A 9 9.59 -22.84 -69.88
C ILE A 9 9.22 -21.38 -69.64
N THR A 10 9.48 -20.59 -70.63
CA THR A 10 9.25 -19.15 -70.83
C THR A 10 7.89 -18.94 -71.53
N GLY A 11 7.24 -17.83 -71.25
CA GLY A 11 6.09 -17.34 -72.07
C GLY A 11 5.51 -16.09 -71.41
N LEU A 12 5.71 -15.03 -71.78
CA LEU A 12 5.60 -13.91 -72.73
C LEU A 12 4.20 -13.26 -72.76
N VAL A 13 4.14 -11.99 -72.27
CA VAL A 13 3.42 -10.79 -72.78
C VAL A 13 1.89 -10.75 -72.87
N ALA A 14 1.27 -9.76 -72.17
CA ALA A 14 0.47 -8.75 -72.85
C ALA A 14 0.14 -7.57 -71.94
N THR A 15 0.50 -6.43 -72.38
CA THR A 15 0.23 -5.06 -71.95
C THR A 15 -1.25 -4.68 -72.21
N SER A 16 -1.88 -3.94 -71.25
CA SER A 16 -2.94 -2.98 -71.60
C SER A 16 -3.02 -1.91 -70.52
N ALA A 17 -2.63 -0.74 -70.85
CA ALA A 17 -2.86 0.51 -70.12
C ALA A 17 -4.28 1.02 -70.38
N LEU A 18 -4.96 1.45 -69.33
CA LEU A 18 -6.05 2.42 -69.44
C LEU A 18 -5.94 3.43 -68.29
N VAL A 19 -5.67 4.63 -68.64
CA VAL A 19 -5.72 5.85 -67.85
C VAL A 19 -7.19 6.31 -67.84
N LEU A 20 -7.72 6.52 -66.64
CA LEU A 20 -8.89 7.45 -66.49
C LEU A 20 -8.69 8.27 -65.23
N ALA A 21 -8.46 9.56 -65.50
CA ALA A 21 -8.44 10.61 -64.51
C ALA A 21 -9.88 10.85 -63.99
N GLY A 22 -10.04 10.94 -62.68
CA GLY A 22 -11.26 11.39 -62.02
C GLY A 22 -10.86 12.16 -60.79
N CYS A 23 -10.76 13.50 -60.91
CA CYS A 23 -10.72 14.40 -59.79
C CYS A 23 -12.07 14.36 -59.06
N SER A 24 -12.07 14.06 -57.76
CA SER A 24 -13.11 14.52 -56.86
C SER A 24 -12.46 14.93 -55.56
N SER A 25 -12.65 16.19 -55.27
CA SER A 25 -12.25 16.93 -54.09
C SER A 25 -13.01 16.42 -52.82
N GLY A 26 -12.34 16.49 -51.69
CA GLY A 26 -12.96 16.80 -50.42
C GLY A 26 -12.99 15.64 -49.43
N GLY A 27 -12.31 15.87 -48.33
CA GLY A 27 -12.44 15.13 -47.09
C GLY A 27 -11.08 14.62 -46.61
N GLU A 28 -10.25 15.51 -46.12
CA GLU A 28 -9.29 15.19 -45.07
C GLU A 28 -10.13 14.93 -43.81
N ASP A 29 -10.62 13.73 -43.68
CA ASP A 29 -10.91 13.18 -42.35
C ASP A 29 -9.54 12.81 -41.76
N ASP A 30 -8.93 13.78 -41.07
CA ASP A 30 -8.01 13.52 -40.00
C ASP A 30 -8.82 12.66 -38.95
N ALA A 31 -8.88 11.37 -39.19
CA ALA A 31 -9.03 10.43 -38.11
C ALA A 31 -7.75 10.60 -37.26
N ALA A 32 -7.78 11.55 -36.34
CA ALA A 32 -6.96 11.53 -35.17
C ALA A 32 -7.21 10.16 -34.54
N GLY A 33 -6.36 9.20 -34.86
CA GLY A 33 -6.19 7.99 -34.10
C GLY A 33 -5.79 8.44 -32.70
N GLY A 34 -6.77 8.47 -31.81
CA GLY A 34 -6.52 8.47 -30.38
C GLY A 34 -5.88 7.11 -30.06
N GLY A 35 -4.60 6.98 -30.27
CA GLY A 35 -3.78 6.01 -29.56
C GLY A 35 -3.77 6.52 -28.12
N GLY A 36 -4.65 6.02 -27.27
CA GLY A 36 -4.59 6.27 -25.84
C GLY A 36 -3.20 5.87 -25.38
N GLU A 37 -2.57 6.74 -24.61
CA GLU A 37 -1.34 6.40 -23.91
C GLU A 37 -1.63 5.15 -23.08
N SER A 38 -0.87 4.09 -23.33
CA SER A 38 -0.94 2.84 -22.56
C SER A 38 0.36 2.69 -21.80
N TYR A 39 0.26 2.54 -20.49
CA TYR A 39 1.42 2.40 -19.61
C TYR A 39 1.49 0.98 -19.05
N ARG A 40 2.69 0.56 -18.70
CA ARG A 40 2.96 -0.69 -18.00
C ARG A 40 3.50 -0.41 -16.61
N ILE A 41 2.76 -0.83 -15.57
CA ILE A 41 3.08 -0.54 -14.17
C ILE A 41 3.26 -1.85 -13.41
N GLY A 42 4.44 -2.02 -12.77
CA GLY A 42 4.70 -3.13 -11.87
C GLY A 42 4.28 -2.78 -10.43
N ILE A 43 3.50 -3.65 -9.78
CA ILE A 43 3.06 -3.48 -8.40
C ILE A 43 3.63 -4.60 -7.54
N ASN A 44 4.44 -4.23 -6.52
CA ASN A 44 4.93 -5.15 -5.49
C ASN A 44 4.20 -4.88 -4.18
N GLN A 45 3.18 -5.70 -3.87
CA GLN A 45 2.47 -5.63 -2.60
C GLN A 45 3.11 -6.61 -1.61
N LEU A 46 3.43 -6.15 -0.39
CA LEU A 46 4.10 -6.96 0.61
C LEU A 46 3.28 -8.18 1.02
N VAL A 47 2.01 -7.97 1.37
CA VAL A 47 1.11 -9.01 1.86
C VAL A 47 -0.34 -8.63 1.58
N GLN A 48 -1.26 -9.58 1.61
CA GLN A 48 -2.69 -9.32 1.51
C GLN A 48 -3.28 -9.06 2.89
N HIS A 49 -3.86 -7.90 3.07
CA HIS A 49 -4.78 -7.53 4.15
C HIS A 49 -5.59 -6.30 3.73
N PRO A 50 -6.73 -6.00 4.39
CA PRO A 50 -7.69 -5.01 3.89
C PRO A 50 -7.10 -3.64 3.54
N ALA A 51 -6.20 -3.09 4.37
CA ALA A 51 -5.60 -1.79 4.13
C ALA A 51 -4.75 -1.76 2.86
N LEU A 52 -3.83 -2.72 2.67
CA LEU A 52 -2.98 -2.77 1.48
C LEU A 52 -3.76 -3.08 0.20
N ASP A 53 -4.76 -3.98 0.30
CA ASP A 53 -5.64 -4.29 -0.83
C ASP A 53 -6.44 -3.05 -1.25
N SER A 54 -6.93 -2.25 -0.28
CA SER A 54 -7.63 -0.99 -0.54
C SER A 54 -6.71 0.07 -1.17
N ALA A 55 -5.47 0.21 -0.68
CA ALA A 55 -4.49 1.13 -1.26
C ALA A 55 -4.16 0.76 -2.71
N THR A 56 -3.95 -0.54 -2.99
CA THR A 56 -3.71 -1.03 -4.35
C THR A 56 -4.93 -0.79 -5.26
N ALA A 57 -6.14 -1.01 -4.75
CA ALA A 57 -7.38 -0.76 -5.50
C ALA A 57 -7.53 0.73 -5.83
N GLY A 58 -7.39 1.62 -4.85
CA GLY A 58 -7.49 3.07 -5.05
C GLY A 58 -6.46 3.60 -6.04
N PHE A 59 -5.22 3.10 -5.99
CA PHE A 59 -4.19 3.42 -6.99
C PHE A 59 -4.66 3.11 -8.42
N LYS A 60 -5.23 1.92 -8.64
CA LYS A 60 -5.73 1.50 -9.96
C LYS A 60 -6.97 2.28 -10.39
N GLU A 61 -7.84 2.64 -9.43
CA GLU A 61 -9.03 3.45 -9.68
C GLU A 61 -8.69 4.84 -10.24
N ALA A 62 -7.64 5.49 -9.75
CA ALA A 62 -7.21 6.79 -10.25
C ALA A 62 -6.92 6.80 -11.77
N PHE A 63 -6.31 5.73 -12.29
CA PHE A 63 -6.09 5.58 -13.73
C PHE A 63 -7.39 5.33 -14.51
N ALA A 64 -8.28 4.52 -13.95
CA ALA A 64 -9.59 4.25 -14.56
C ALA A 64 -10.43 5.52 -14.64
N GLU A 65 -10.46 6.33 -13.58
CA GLU A 65 -11.16 7.63 -13.54
C GLU A 65 -10.56 8.64 -14.52
N ALA A 66 -9.23 8.63 -14.67
CA ALA A 66 -8.53 9.48 -15.63
C ALA A 66 -8.67 9.02 -17.09
N GLY A 67 -9.29 7.83 -17.33
CA GLY A 67 -9.45 7.24 -18.65
C GLY A 67 -8.13 6.83 -19.30
N VAL A 68 -7.13 6.46 -18.50
CA VAL A 68 -5.80 6.02 -18.93
C VAL A 68 -5.77 4.50 -18.97
N GLU A 69 -5.30 3.94 -20.09
CA GLU A 69 -5.13 2.50 -20.23
C GLU A 69 -3.80 2.07 -19.60
N VAL A 70 -3.86 1.10 -18.67
CA VAL A 70 -2.66 0.58 -17.96
C VAL A 70 -2.69 -0.93 -17.94
N GLU A 71 -1.54 -1.55 -18.26
CA GLU A 71 -1.26 -2.94 -17.97
C GLU A 71 -0.59 -3.03 -16.59
N PHE A 72 -1.30 -3.56 -15.59
CA PHE A 72 -0.76 -3.78 -14.26
C PHE A 72 -0.18 -5.19 -14.14
N ASP A 73 1.14 -5.29 -13.82
CA ASP A 73 1.78 -6.52 -13.38
C ASP A 73 1.81 -6.51 -11.84
N GLU A 74 0.83 -7.16 -11.23
CA GLU A 74 0.62 -7.15 -9.78
C GLU A 74 1.16 -8.43 -9.15
N GLN A 75 2.15 -8.30 -8.27
CA GLN A 75 2.78 -9.40 -7.56
C GLN A 75 2.71 -9.19 -6.05
N ASN A 76 2.50 -10.30 -5.32
CA ASN A 76 2.39 -10.29 -3.86
C ASN A 76 3.53 -11.09 -3.23
N ALA A 77 4.20 -10.47 -2.27
CA ALA A 77 5.33 -11.09 -1.57
C ALA A 77 4.92 -12.04 -0.43
N ASN A 78 3.62 -12.15 -0.13
CA ASN A 78 3.06 -13.01 0.91
C ASN A 78 3.70 -12.81 2.31
N GLY A 79 4.09 -11.57 2.62
CA GLY A 79 4.74 -11.21 3.88
C GLY A 79 6.24 -11.52 3.94
N GLU A 80 6.81 -12.09 2.87
CA GLU A 80 8.21 -12.53 2.86
C GLU A 80 9.11 -11.49 2.19
N GLN A 81 9.98 -10.83 2.95
CA GLN A 81 10.90 -9.81 2.43
C GLN A 81 11.83 -10.35 1.31
N GLY A 82 12.23 -11.63 1.39
CA GLY A 82 13.00 -12.28 0.34
C GLY A 82 12.24 -12.42 -0.97
N THR A 83 10.92 -12.63 -0.91
CA THR A 83 10.04 -12.66 -2.08
C THR A 83 9.86 -11.26 -2.63
N ALA A 84 9.65 -10.24 -1.77
CA ALA A 84 9.58 -8.83 -2.19
C ALA A 84 10.85 -8.40 -2.94
N LEU A 85 12.03 -8.82 -2.47
CA LEU A 85 13.30 -8.59 -3.16
C LEU A 85 13.36 -9.30 -4.54
N THR A 86 12.85 -10.53 -4.63
CA THR A 86 12.84 -11.28 -5.89
C THR A 86 11.93 -10.60 -6.92
N ILE A 87 10.75 -10.12 -6.49
CA ILE A 87 9.82 -9.33 -7.31
C ILE A 87 10.50 -8.03 -7.79
N ALA A 88 11.17 -7.32 -6.87
CA ALA A 88 11.88 -6.09 -7.22
C ALA A 88 12.98 -6.31 -8.28
N GLN A 89 13.73 -7.43 -8.17
CA GLN A 89 14.75 -7.79 -9.16
C GLN A 89 14.14 -8.17 -10.53
N GLN A 90 12.96 -8.78 -10.53
CA GLN A 90 12.23 -9.09 -11.76
C GLN A 90 11.78 -7.76 -12.42
N PHE A 91 11.13 -6.87 -11.69
CA PHE A 91 10.67 -5.58 -12.20
C PHE A 91 11.80 -4.67 -12.67
N ALA A 92 12.98 -4.76 -12.04
CA ALA A 92 14.18 -4.04 -12.51
C ALA A 92 14.70 -4.52 -13.88
N ALA A 93 14.31 -5.73 -14.30
CA ALA A 93 14.67 -6.29 -15.60
C ALA A 93 13.56 -6.15 -16.66
N ASP A 94 12.36 -5.74 -16.23
CA ASP A 94 11.20 -5.56 -17.10
C ASP A 94 11.16 -4.13 -17.67
N ASP A 95 10.48 -3.98 -18.80
CA ASP A 95 10.25 -2.69 -19.45
C ASP A 95 8.98 -2.05 -18.86
N LEU A 96 9.13 -1.38 -17.74
CA LEU A 96 8.06 -0.68 -17.02
C LEU A 96 8.15 0.83 -17.27
N ASP A 97 7.00 1.51 -17.28
CA ASP A 97 6.92 2.97 -17.28
C ASP A 97 6.97 3.56 -15.86
N LEU A 98 6.51 2.78 -14.87
CA LEU A 98 6.47 3.16 -13.47
C LEU A 98 6.38 1.90 -12.61
N ALA A 99 6.87 1.97 -11.38
CA ALA A 99 6.71 0.93 -10.38
C ALA A 99 6.00 1.45 -9.13
N LEU A 100 5.15 0.61 -8.52
CA LEU A 100 4.49 0.85 -7.24
C LEU A 100 4.96 -0.18 -6.22
N ALA A 101 5.33 0.29 -5.04
CA ALA A 101 5.56 -0.54 -3.87
C ALA A 101 4.49 -0.28 -2.81
N VAL A 102 3.88 -1.33 -2.29
CA VAL A 102 2.83 -1.25 -1.27
C VAL A 102 3.36 -1.83 0.03
N ALA A 103 3.49 -1.00 1.05
CA ALA A 103 4.12 -1.19 2.35
C ALA A 103 5.65 -1.02 2.38
N THR A 104 6.17 -0.63 3.56
CA THR A 104 7.57 -0.26 3.77
C THR A 104 8.59 -1.32 3.35
N PRO A 105 8.48 -2.62 3.70
CA PRO A 105 9.47 -3.60 3.27
C PRO A 105 9.49 -3.84 1.76
N ALA A 106 8.35 -3.74 1.08
CA ALA A 106 8.27 -3.82 -0.38
C ALA A 106 8.93 -2.58 -1.03
N ALA A 107 8.68 -1.38 -0.48
CA ALA A 107 9.30 -0.14 -0.94
C ALA A 107 10.83 -0.17 -0.80
N GLN A 108 11.34 -0.66 0.33
CA GLN A 108 12.78 -0.83 0.53
C GLN A 108 13.40 -1.83 -0.46
N ALA A 109 12.70 -2.94 -0.76
CA ALA A 109 13.18 -3.91 -1.75
C ALA A 109 13.20 -3.31 -3.17
N MET A 110 12.15 -2.55 -3.53
CA MET A 110 12.04 -1.91 -4.84
C MET A 110 13.08 -0.79 -5.02
N ALA A 111 13.22 0.11 -4.04
CA ALA A 111 14.15 1.25 -4.11
C ALA A 111 15.61 0.83 -4.25
N ARG A 112 16.00 -0.32 -3.71
CA ARG A 112 17.36 -0.87 -3.85
C ARG A 112 17.65 -1.48 -5.22
N ASN A 113 16.64 -1.74 -6.04
CA ASN A 113 16.79 -2.46 -7.30
C ASN A 113 16.32 -1.65 -8.51
N ILE A 114 15.40 -0.71 -8.35
CA ILE A 114 14.80 0.09 -9.43
C ILE A 114 15.35 1.52 -9.36
N SER A 115 16.09 1.93 -10.39
CA SER A 115 16.66 3.26 -10.51
C SER A 115 16.32 3.97 -11.82
N ASP A 116 15.84 3.22 -12.81
CA ASP A 116 15.73 3.68 -14.19
C ASP A 116 14.32 4.19 -14.54
N VAL A 117 13.33 3.84 -13.70
CA VAL A 117 11.95 4.31 -13.83
C VAL A 117 11.48 4.95 -12.53
N PRO A 118 10.43 5.80 -12.55
CA PRO A 118 9.81 6.31 -11.34
C PRO A 118 9.31 5.17 -10.45
N LEU A 119 9.59 5.28 -9.15
CA LEU A 119 9.09 4.38 -8.12
C LEU A 119 8.20 5.16 -7.17
N LEU A 120 6.93 4.80 -7.09
CA LEU A 120 6.04 5.30 -6.06
C LEU A 120 5.87 4.26 -4.96
N PHE A 121 5.68 4.75 -3.75
CA PHE A 121 5.23 3.92 -2.63
C PHE A 121 3.87 4.41 -2.10
N THR A 122 3.12 3.50 -1.50
CA THR A 122 1.92 3.80 -0.71
C THR A 122 1.92 2.94 0.55
N ALA A 123 1.20 3.37 1.58
CA ALA A 123 1.20 2.68 2.88
C ALA A 123 2.61 2.50 3.46
N VAL A 124 3.39 3.57 3.44
CA VAL A 124 4.72 3.65 4.05
C VAL A 124 4.68 4.68 5.17
N THR A 125 4.86 4.23 6.40
CA THR A 125 4.63 5.06 7.60
C THR A 125 5.64 6.19 7.74
N ASP A 126 6.94 5.89 7.65
CA ASP A 126 8.02 6.88 7.71
C ASP A 126 9.04 6.60 6.61
N PRO A 127 8.90 7.23 5.44
CA PRO A 127 9.79 6.99 4.31
C PRO A 127 11.22 7.51 4.53
N VAL A 128 11.42 8.46 5.45
CA VAL A 128 12.77 8.95 5.81
C VAL A 128 13.49 7.92 6.67
N SER A 129 12.86 7.44 7.74
CA SER A 129 13.40 6.36 8.58
C SER A 129 13.56 5.04 7.81
N ALA A 130 12.75 4.82 6.78
CA ALA A 130 12.88 3.67 5.87
C ALA A 130 14.00 3.84 4.84
N GLU A 131 14.71 4.97 4.83
CA GLU A 131 15.79 5.29 3.86
C GLU A 131 15.31 5.26 2.39
N LEU A 132 14.06 5.69 2.14
CA LEU A 132 13.46 5.75 0.80
C LEU A 132 13.64 7.12 0.15
N VAL A 133 13.64 8.17 0.97
CA VAL A 133 13.71 9.57 0.55
C VAL A 133 14.64 10.36 1.48
N ASP A 134 15.22 11.45 0.98
CA ASP A 134 16.08 12.34 1.77
C ASP A 134 15.25 13.15 2.78
N SER A 135 14.09 13.64 2.36
CA SER A 135 13.08 14.31 3.20
C SER A 135 11.68 14.15 2.62
N MET A 136 10.66 14.53 3.39
CA MET A 136 9.26 14.53 2.92
C MET A 136 9.01 15.57 1.83
N GLU A 137 9.70 16.71 1.89
CA GLU A 137 9.53 17.83 0.97
C GLU A 137 10.36 17.68 -0.30
N GLU A 138 11.56 17.10 -0.20
CA GLU A 138 12.48 16.89 -1.32
C GLU A 138 13.00 15.44 -1.26
N PRO A 139 12.34 14.49 -1.92
CA PRO A 139 12.71 13.07 -1.93
C PRO A 139 14.13 12.78 -2.43
N GLY A 140 14.59 13.51 -3.44
CA GLY A 140 15.99 13.54 -3.88
C GLY A 140 16.41 12.47 -4.89
N ALA A 141 15.56 11.46 -5.17
CA ALA A 141 15.83 10.39 -6.12
C ALA A 141 14.60 10.07 -7.00
N ASN A 142 14.61 8.93 -7.70
CA ASN A 142 13.45 8.49 -8.50
C ASN A 142 12.28 7.95 -7.65
N VAL A 143 12.27 8.17 -6.33
CA VAL A 143 11.32 7.59 -5.37
C VAL A 143 10.52 8.70 -4.70
N THR A 144 9.19 8.58 -4.68
CA THR A 144 8.25 9.40 -3.91
C THR A 144 6.99 8.58 -3.62
N GLY A 145 5.94 9.17 -3.06
CA GLY A 145 4.68 8.46 -2.82
C GLY A 145 3.86 9.03 -1.69
N THR A 146 3.06 8.18 -1.04
CA THR A 146 2.17 8.58 0.06
C THR A 146 2.50 7.85 1.36
N SER A 147 2.51 8.61 2.46
CA SER A 147 2.70 8.10 3.80
C SER A 147 1.36 7.88 4.51
N ASP A 148 1.26 6.76 5.22
CA ASP A 148 0.14 6.40 6.09
C ASP A 148 0.41 6.73 7.56
N ALA A 149 1.30 7.68 7.84
CA ALA A 149 1.64 8.09 9.20
C ALA A 149 0.38 8.34 10.03
N ALA A 150 0.24 7.58 11.11
CA ALA A 150 -0.93 7.62 11.99
C ALA A 150 -0.74 8.64 13.13
N PRO A 151 -1.83 9.24 13.66
CA PRO A 151 -1.77 10.15 14.79
C PRO A 151 -1.72 9.38 16.12
N ILE A 152 -0.58 8.72 16.42
CA ILE A 152 -0.44 7.76 17.53
C ILE A 152 -0.85 8.35 18.88
N GLU A 153 -0.47 9.60 19.16
CA GLU A 153 -0.91 10.29 20.39
C GLU A 153 -2.43 10.28 20.52
N LYS A 154 -3.17 10.65 19.47
CA LYS A 154 -4.64 10.64 19.47
C LYS A 154 -5.23 9.24 19.53
N GLN A 155 -4.54 8.24 18.99
CA GLN A 155 -4.98 6.85 19.10
C GLN A 155 -4.80 6.32 20.54
N LEU A 156 -3.75 6.73 21.25
CA LEU A 156 -3.59 6.43 22.67
C LEU A 156 -4.57 7.23 23.54
N GLU A 157 -4.93 8.47 23.15
CA GLU A 157 -6.03 9.22 23.77
C GLU A 157 -7.36 8.47 23.59
N LEU A 158 -7.69 8.01 22.38
CA LEU A 158 -8.85 7.17 22.10
C LEU A 158 -8.85 5.90 22.97
N LEU A 159 -7.70 5.25 23.14
CA LEU A 159 -7.55 4.09 24.01
C LEU A 159 -7.93 4.47 25.46
N LYS A 160 -7.46 5.60 25.97
CA LYS A 160 -7.78 6.10 27.32
C LYS A 160 -9.25 6.49 27.46
N GLU A 161 -9.91 6.96 26.41
CA GLU A 161 -11.34 7.27 26.44
C GLU A 161 -12.18 5.97 26.54
N ILE A 162 -11.76 4.90 25.86
CA ILE A 162 -12.41 3.58 25.87
C ILE A 162 -12.07 2.81 27.17
N VAL A 163 -10.83 2.93 27.66
CA VAL A 163 -10.31 2.24 28.84
C VAL A 163 -9.71 3.27 29.80
N PRO A 164 -10.53 4.05 30.56
CA PRO A 164 -10.04 5.17 31.35
C PRO A 164 -9.03 4.80 32.44
N ASP A 165 -9.14 3.59 32.99
CA ASP A 165 -8.27 3.08 34.05
C ASP A 165 -7.02 2.36 33.53
N ALA A 166 -6.78 2.34 32.19
CA ALA A 166 -5.61 1.69 31.62
C ALA A 166 -4.31 2.37 32.11
N GLU A 167 -3.35 1.57 32.54
CA GLU A 167 -2.01 1.99 32.94
C GLU A 167 -0.94 1.28 32.08
N ARG A 168 -1.15 0.02 31.70
CA ARG A 168 -0.18 -0.78 30.92
C ARG A 168 -0.77 -1.21 29.59
N ILE A 169 -0.06 -0.83 28.51
CA ILE A 169 -0.47 -1.10 27.14
C ILE A 169 0.52 -2.08 26.50
N GLY A 170 -0.01 -3.19 25.99
CA GLY A 170 0.79 -4.15 25.25
C GLY A 170 0.90 -3.79 23.77
N ILE A 171 2.09 -3.96 23.19
CA ILE A 171 2.31 -3.86 21.75
C ILE A 171 3.05 -5.11 21.28
N VAL A 172 2.48 -5.81 20.29
CA VAL A 172 3.17 -6.90 19.57
C VAL A 172 3.53 -6.37 18.18
N TYR A 173 4.80 -6.50 17.79
CA TYR A 173 5.25 -6.00 16.49
C TYR A 173 6.34 -6.85 15.85
N ALA A 174 6.48 -6.76 14.53
CA ALA A 174 7.49 -7.45 13.76
C ALA A 174 8.84 -6.75 13.88
N SER A 175 9.84 -7.43 14.44
CA SER A 175 11.20 -6.85 14.61
C SER A 175 11.92 -6.57 13.28
N GLY A 176 11.43 -7.08 12.16
CA GLY A 176 11.98 -6.86 10.81
C GLY A 176 11.32 -5.71 10.04
N GLU A 177 10.36 -5.00 10.64
CA GLU A 177 9.65 -3.88 10.02
C GLU A 177 10.02 -2.55 10.68
N VAL A 178 10.72 -1.67 9.94
CA VAL A 178 11.15 -0.37 10.47
C VAL A 178 9.95 0.55 10.78
N ASN A 179 8.88 0.48 9.97
CA ASN A 179 7.62 1.19 10.24
C ASN A 179 7.04 0.86 11.62
N SER A 180 7.10 -0.40 12.03
CA SER A 180 6.60 -0.85 13.33
C SER A 180 7.47 -0.32 14.47
N GLN A 181 8.79 -0.38 14.34
CA GLN A 181 9.70 0.16 15.35
C GLN A 181 9.50 1.67 15.56
N VAL A 182 9.37 2.43 14.46
CA VAL A 182 9.10 3.88 14.53
C VAL A 182 7.81 4.17 15.31
N GLN A 183 6.76 3.41 15.06
CA GLN A 183 5.48 3.60 15.74
C GLN A 183 5.54 3.18 17.22
N VAL A 184 6.31 2.15 17.55
CA VAL A 184 6.55 1.77 18.95
C VAL A 184 7.30 2.89 19.69
N ASP A 185 8.35 3.43 19.10
CA ASP A 185 9.10 4.55 19.68
C ASP A 185 8.20 5.79 19.88
N GLN A 186 7.34 6.10 18.91
CA GLN A 186 6.34 7.18 19.03
C GLN A 186 5.28 6.91 20.11
N ALA A 187 4.84 5.65 20.24
CA ALA A 187 3.89 5.26 21.28
C ALA A 187 4.51 5.35 22.67
N GLU A 188 5.78 4.96 22.85
CA GLU A 188 6.52 5.12 24.11
C GLU A 188 6.68 6.61 24.48
N GLU A 189 6.96 7.48 23.51
CA GLU A 189 7.06 8.93 23.73
C GLU A 189 5.71 9.54 24.14
N ALA A 190 4.62 9.14 23.45
CA ALA A 190 3.27 9.65 23.70
C ALA A 190 2.63 9.07 24.98
N ALA A 191 3.04 7.89 25.43
CA ALA A 191 2.46 7.20 26.59
C ALA A 191 2.68 7.93 27.92
N GLY A 192 3.88 8.49 28.14
CA GLY A 192 4.24 9.12 29.41
C GLY A 192 3.30 10.24 29.85
N PRO A 193 2.97 11.24 29.00
CA PRO A 193 1.99 12.30 29.32
C PRO A 193 0.58 11.77 29.64
N LEU A 194 0.20 10.61 29.08
CA LEU A 194 -1.11 9.98 29.30
C LEU A 194 -1.14 9.06 30.54
N GLY A 195 -0.02 8.92 31.23
CA GLY A 195 0.11 8.03 32.38
C GLY A 195 0.08 6.54 32.00
N LEU A 196 0.56 6.22 30.80
CA LEU A 196 0.64 4.85 30.27
C LEU A 196 2.07 4.33 30.31
N GLU A 197 2.23 3.04 30.50
CA GLU A 197 3.46 2.28 30.32
C GLU A 197 3.31 1.33 29.14
N ILE A 198 4.30 1.27 28.26
CA ILE A 198 4.29 0.39 27.09
C ILE A 198 5.08 -0.89 27.39
N GLU A 199 4.43 -2.04 27.21
CA GLU A 199 5.04 -3.36 27.26
C GLU A 199 5.11 -3.95 25.86
N THR A 200 6.29 -4.34 25.38
CA THR A 200 6.46 -4.80 24.01
C THR A 200 6.86 -6.27 23.92
N GLN A 201 6.40 -6.93 22.87
CA GLN A 201 6.86 -8.24 22.43
C GLN A 201 7.10 -8.23 20.94
N THR A 202 8.20 -8.84 20.48
CA THR A 202 8.50 -8.91 19.06
C THR A 202 8.21 -10.29 18.48
N VAL A 203 7.82 -10.28 17.19
CA VAL A 203 7.62 -11.49 16.40
C VAL A 203 8.46 -11.44 15.12
N THR A 204 8.76 -12.62 14.58
CA THR A 204 9.44 -12.80 13.29
C THR A 204 8.60 -13.60 12.31
N THR A 205 7.53 -14.22 12.79
CA THR A 205 6.54 -14.95 11.99
C THR A 205 5.14 -14.76 12.56
N VAL A 206 4.13 -14.86 11.71
CA VAL A 206 2.70 -14.80 12.11
C VAL A 206 2.34 -15.85 13.16
N ASN A 207 2.98 -17.03 13.14
CA ASN A 207 2.70 -18.10 14.09
C ASN A 207 3.13 -17.79 15.54
N GLU A 208 4.00 -16.79 15.74
CA GLU A 208 4.48 -16.36 17.07
C GLU A 208 3.52 -15.38 17.74
N ILE A 209 2.58 -14.77 17.01
CA ILE A 209 1.69 -13.70 17.51
C ILE A 209 0.94 -14.13 18.76
N GLN A 210 0.30 -15.31 18.75
CA GLN A 210 -0.44 -15.79 19.91
C GLN A 210 0.45 -15.87 21.16
N GLN A 211 1.64 -16.45 21.04
CA GLN A 211 2.57 -16.59 22.16
C GLN A 211 3.10 -15.21 22.61
N ALA A 212 3.34 -14.30 21.69
CA ALA A 212 3.79 -12.94 22.01
C ALA A 212 2.72 -12.17 22.79
N VAL A 213 1.44 -12.27 22.41
CA VAL A 213 0.33 -11.66 23.16
C VAL A 213 0.21 -12.26 24.56
N GLU A 214 0.36 -13.58 24.71
CA GLU A 214 0.37 -14.25 26.02
C GLU A 214 1.55 -13.78 26.89
N ALA A 215 2.70 -13.48 26.29
CA ALA A 215 3.92 -13.05 26.97
C ALA A 215 3.89 -11.57 27.43
N LEU A 216 2.97 -10.74 26.91
CA LEU A 216 2.74 -9.37 27.42
C LEU A 216 2.34 -9.35 28.90
N GLY A 217 1.80 -10.48 29.42
CA GLY A 217 1.39 -10.58 30.81
C GLY A 217 0.05 -9.89 31.08
N ASP A 218 -0.01 -9.16 32.21
CA ASP A 218 -1.23 -8.46 32.64
C ASP A 218 -1.19 -7.03 32.10
N VAL A 219 -1.64 -6.81 30.86
CA VAL A 219 -1.85 -5.50 30.25
C VAL A 219 -3.32 -5.13 30.24
N ASP A 220 -3.62 -3.83 30.28
CA ASP A 220 -4.99 -3.32 30.38
C ASP A 220 -5.65 -3.15 29.01
N ALA A 221 -4.83 -2.93 27.98
CA ALA A 221 -5.23 -2.90 26.58
C ALA A 221 -4.05 -3.29 25.67
N ILE A 222 -4.35 -3.59 24.42
CA ILE A 222 -3.35 -3.80 23.36
C ILE A 222 -3.50 -2.70 22.31
N TYR A 223 -2.38 -2.11 21.93
CA TYR A 223 -2.30 -1.23 20.77
C TYR A 223 -1.63 -1.97 19.62
N VAL A 224 -2.25 -1.95 18.44
CA VAL A 224 -1.72 -2.60 17.23
C VAL A 224 -1.30 -1.52 16.24
N PRO A 225 0.00 -1.33 15.98
CA PRO A 225 0.51 -0.40 14.99
C PRO A 225 0.17 -0.86 13.55
N THR A 226 0.54 -0.07 12.53
CA THR A 226 0.49 -0.48 11.12
C THR A 226 1.60 -1.49 10.82
N ASP A 227 1.57 -2.61 11.49
CA ASP A 227 2.50 -3.74 11.36
C ASP A 227 1.93 -4.77 10.41
N ASN A 228 2.56 -4.94 9.25
CA ASN A 228 1.99 -5.79 8.20
C ASN A 228 1.89 -7.26 8.61
N MET A 229 2.86 -7.76 9.40
CA MET A 229 2.85 -9.14 9.88
C MET A 229 1.75 -9.36 10.92
N VAL A 230 1.64 -8.47 11.91
CA VAL A 230 0.63 -8.58 12.99
C VAL A 230 -0.77 -8.38 12.42
N VAL A 231 -0.97 -7.40 11.55
CA VAL A 231 -2.26 -7.17 10.88
C VAL A 231 -2.68 -8.37 10.03
N SER A 232 -1.77 -8.97 9.27
CA SER A 232 -2.08 -10.19 8.50
C SER A 232 -2.47 -11.38 9.37
N GLY A 233 -2.00 -11.43 10.62
CA GLY A 233 -2.30 -12.45 11.61
C GLY A 233 -3.25 -12.00 12.72
N ILE A 234 -3.98 -10.89 12.54
CA ILE A 234 -4.78 -10.23 13.59
C ILE A 234 -5.76 -11.15 14.31
N ALA A 235 -6.34 -12.12 13.60
CA ALA A 235 -7.27 -13.08 14.19
C ALA A 235 -6.64 -13.86 15.37
N SER A 236 -5.34 -14.15 15.32
CA SER A 236 -4.62 -14.84 16.39
C SER A 236 -4.44 -13.95 17.63
N LEU A 237 -4.19 -12.65 17.43
CA LEU A 237 -4.11 -11.66 18.50
C LEU A 237 -5.49 -11.47 19.16
N VAL A 238 -6.51 -11.21 18.35
CA VAL A 238 -7.89 -10.96 18.80
C VAL A 238 -8.44 -12.17 19.60
N GLN A 239 -8.16 -13.39 19.16
CA GLN A 239 -8.58 -14.59 19.88
C GLN A 239 -8.05 -14.61 21.33
N VAL A 240 -6.80 -14.25 21.56
CA VAL A 240 -6.23 -14.15 22.91
C VAL A 240 -6.84 -12.99 23.68
N ALA A 241 -6.94 -11.83 23.04
CA ALA A 241 -7.51 -10.62 23.64
C ALA A 241 -8.95 -10.84 24.12
N GLU A 242 -9.81 -11.42 23.28
CA GLU A 242 -11.19 -11.79 23.67
C GLU A 242 -11.24 -12.80 24.84
N SER A 243 -10.38 -13.82 24.82
CA SER A 243 -10.33 -14.82 25.89
C SER A 243 -9.94 -14.25 27.26
N LYS A 244 -9.13 -13.19 27.25
CA LYS A 244 -8.66 -12.47 28.44
C LYS A 244 -9.47 -11.21 28.74
N GLN A 245 -10.42 -10.83 27.88
CA GLN A 245 -11.15 -9.57 27.92
C GLN A 245 -10.21 -8.34 27.95
N ILE A 246 -9.23 -8.33 27.05
CA ILE A 246 -8.31 -7.21 26.86
C ILE A 246 -8.72 -6.46 25.58
N PRO A 247 -9.09 -5.17 25.66
CA PRO A 247 -9.47 -4.38 24.49
C PRO A 247 -8.28 -4.11 23.57
N VAL A 248 -8.55 -4.18 22.26
CA VAL A 248 -7.56 -3.95 21.20
C VAL A 248 -7.91 -2.66 20.48
N ILE A 249 -7.01 -1.68 20.50
CA ILE A 249 -7.09 -0.44 19.72
C ILE A 249 -6.04 -0.51 18.62
N ALA A 250 -6.40 -0.10 17.43
CA ALA A 250 -5.56 -0.28 16.25
C ALA A 250 -5.19 1.05 15.58
N ALA A 251 -4.12 1.05 14.80
CA ALA A 251 -3.69 2.19 14.02
C ALA A 251 -4.48 2.35 12.71
N GLU A 252 -5.17 1.28 12.23
CA GLU A 252 -5.85 1.33 10.94
C GLU A 252 -7.18 0.55 10.94
N SER A 253 -8.07 0.87 9.97
CA SER A 253 -9.46 0.40 9.91
C SER A 253 -9.61 -1.09 9.58
N GLY A 254 -8.73 -1.68 8.79
CA GLY A 254 -8.79 -3.10 8.45
C GLY A 254 -8.57 -4.00 9.66
N THR A 255 -7.78 -3.54 10.64
CA THR A 255 -7.60 -4.23 11.92
C THR A 255 -8.88 -4.20 12.76
N VAL A 256 -9.70 -3.14 12.67
CA VAL A 256 -11.02 -3.08 13.32
C VAL A 256 -12.00 -4.08 12.68
N GLU A 257 -11.96 -4.24 11.35
CA GLU A 257 -12.68 -5.30 10.65
C GLU A 257 -12.22 -6.69 11.10
N GLY A 258 -10.93 -6.84 11.40
CA GLY A 258 -10.32 -8.06 11.93
C GLY A 258 -10.63 -8.36 13.40
N GLY A 259 -11.34 -7.46 14.11
CA GLY A 259 -11.83 -7.66 15.47
C GLY A 259 -11.21 -6.76 16.54
N ALA A 260 -10.45 -5.72 16.19
CA ALA A 260 -10.11 -4.65 17.13
C ALA A 260 -11.35 -3.80 17.46
N VAL A 261 -11.33 -3.13 18.60
CA VAL A 261 -12.47 -2.34 19.11
C VAL A 261 -12.65 -1.04 18.35
N ALA A 262 -11.55 -0.32 18.11
CA ALA A 262 -11.60 1.00 17.49
C ALA A 262 -10.27 1.43 16.89
N THR A 263 -10.34 2.39 16.00
CA THR A 263 -9.21 3.19 15.52
C THR A 263 -9.62 4.64 15.25
N LEU A 264 -8.64 5.52 15.21
CA LEU A 264 -8.70 6.81 14.51
C LEU A 264 -7.72 6.69 13.35
N GLY A 265 -8.22 6.31 12.18
CA GLY A 265 -7.42 5.92 11.02
C GLY A 265 -7.74 6.69 9.76
N ILE A 266 -7.02 6.37 8.69
CA ILE A 266 -7.19 6.92 7.36
C ILE A 266 -7.99 5.99 6.46
N ASP A 267 -8.49 6.53 5.35
CA ASP A 267 -9.03 5.74 4.23
C ASP A 267 -7.87 5.32 3.31
N TYR A 268 -7.57 4.03 3.27
CA TYR A 268 -6.50 3.49 2.43
C TYR A 268 -6.85 3.47 0.94
N THR A 269 -8.13 3.43 0.58
CA THR A 269 -8.56 3.58 -0.82
C THR A 269 -8.22 4.98 -1.31
N GLU A 270 -8.53 5.99 -0.49
CA GLU A 270 -8.21 7.39 -0.80
C GLU A 270 -6.69 7.63 -0.84
N LEU A 271 -5.92 7.05 0.09
CA LEU A 271 -4.46 7.11 0.06
C LEU A 271 -3.89 6.52 -1.23
N GLY A 272 -4.40 5.36 -1.63
CA GLY A 272 -4.03 4.71 -2.89
C GLY A 272 -4.40 5.56 -4.10
N ARG A 273 -5.61 6.15 -4.12
CA ARG A 273 -6.07 7.05 -5.19
C ARG A 273 -5.14 8.27 -5.31
N GLN A 274 -4.77 8.88 -4.18
CA GLN A 274 -3.80 9.98 -4.13
C GLN A 274 -2.45 9.56 -4.73
N THR A 275 -1.95 8.35 -4.43
CA THR A 275 -0.73 7.81 -5.04
C THR A 275 -0.88 7.64 -6.56
N GLY A 276 -2.06 7.20 -7.02
CA GLY A 276 -2.37 7.08 -8.45
C GLY A 276 -2.41 8.43 -9.16
N GLU A 277 -2.91 9.46 -8.51
CA GLU A 277 -2.87 10.84 -9.02
C GLU A 277 -1.43 11.37 -9.12
N MET A 278 -0.57 11.06 -8.15
CA MET A 278 0.87 11.34 -8.25
C MET A 278 1.50 10.64 -9.44
N ALA A 279 1.18 9.36 -9.66
CA ALA A 279 1.65 8.58 -10.80
C ALA A 279 1.22 9.22 -12.14
N LEU A 280 -0.02 9.69 -12.24
CA LEU A 280 -0.52 10.38 -13.44
C LEU A 280 0.21 11.69 -13.71
N ARG A 281 0.54 12.48 -12.68
CA ARG A 281 1.37 13.70 -12.83
C ARG A 281 2.76 13.36 -13.35
N ILE A 282 3.37 12.28 -12.89
CA ILE A 282 4.68 11.83 -13.39
C ILE A 282 4.57 11.37 -14.84
N LEU A 283 3.63 10.47 -15.15
CA LEU A 283 3.54 9.83 -16.46
C LEU A 283 3.04 10.76 -17.55
N ARG A 284 2.09 11.66 -17.26
CA ARG A 284 1.45 12.53 -18.27
C ARG A 284 2.03 13.94 -18.30
N ASP A 285 2.31 14.50 -17.11
CA ASP A 285 2.73 15.88 -16.99
C ASP A 285 4.25 16.01 -16.89
N GLY A 286 4.97 14.88 -16.72
CA GLY A 286 6.42 14.82 -16.67
C GLY A 286 7.01 15.41 -15.38
N GLU A 287 6.25 15.39 -14.27
CA GLU A 287 6.76 15.81 -12.98
C GLU A 287 7.90 14.87 -12.52
N ASP A 288 8.91 15.46 -11.88
CA ASP A 288 10.09 14.72 -11.42
C ASP A 288 9.87 14.19 -10.00
N PRO A 289 9.90 12.85 -9.79
CA PRO A 289 9.77 12.25 -8.45
C PRO A 289 10.77 12.83 -7.44
N ALA A 290 11.96 13.20 -7.86
CA ALA A 290 13.00 13.75 -6.98
C ALA A 290 12.61 15.05 -6.28
N THR A 291 11.68 15.81 -6.86
CA THR A 291 11.19 17.10 -6.34
C THR A 291 9.71 17.10 -6.00
N MET A 292 9.04 15.97 -6.20
CA MET A 292 7.63 15.79 -5.84
C MET A 292 7.54 15.40 -4.36
N PRO A 293 7.01 16.26 -3.47
CA PRO A 293 6.92 15.95 -2.05
C PRO A 293 6.16 14.65 -1.79
N VAL A 294 6.57 13.94 -0.75
CA VAL A 294 5.75 12.84 -0.21
C VAL A 294 4.46 13.43 0.34
N GLU A 295 3.34 12.86 -0.08
CA GLU A 295 2.03 13.29 0.38
C GLU A 295 1.55 12.44 1.57
N THR A 296 0.66 12.97 2.39
CA THR A 296 0.09 12.29 3.56
C THR A 296 -1.42 12.43 3.57
N ALA A 297 -2.11 11.49 4.21
CA ALA A 297 -3.52 11.66 4.49
C ALA A 297 -3.74 12.87 5.43
N THR A 298 -4.78 13.66 5.17
CA THR A 298 -5.13 14.84 5.96
C THR A 298 -6.37 14.65 6.82
N GLU A 299 -7.14 13.61 6.54
CA GLU A 299 -8.40 13.31 7.22
C GLU A 299 -8.27 11.98 7.98
N PHE A 300 -8.77 11.99 9.23
CA PHE A 300 -8.82 10.81 10.08
C PHE A 300 -10.25 10.60 10.55
N THR A 301 -10.69 9.33 10.51
CA THR A 301 -12.05 8.95 10.85
C THR A 301 -12.03 7.91 11.98
N TYR A 302 -12.94 8.06 12.95
CA TYR A 302 -13.18 6.99 13.91
C TYR A 302 -13.87 5.82 13.22
N VAL A 303 -13.30 4.64 13.39
CA VAL A 303 -13.91 3.37 12.96
C VAL A 303 -14.04 2.49 14.19
N VAL A 304 -15.23 1.91 14.42
CA VAL A 304 -15.53 1.15 15.62
C VAL A 304 -16.21 -0.17 15.31
N ASN A 305 -16.00 -1.15 16.22
CA ASN A 305 -16.63 -2.46 16.19
C ASN A 305 -17.27 -2.73 17.56
N GLU A 306 -18.58 -2.45 17.67
CA GLU A 306 -19.33 -2.59 18.91
C GLU A 306 -19.39 -4.06 19.38
N ASP A 307 -19.47 -5.03 18.44
CA ASP A 307 -19.45 -6.46 18.76
C ASP A 307 -18.09 -6.91 19.34
N ALA A 308 -16.99 -6.35 18.81
CA ALA A 308 -15.65 -6.61 19.36
C ALA A 308 -15.49 -6.00 20.76
N ALA A 309 -16.00 -4.79 20.97
CA ALA A 309 -16.00 -4.14 22.28
C ALA A 309 -16.74 -4.99 23.35
N GLU A 310 -17.92 -5.53 23.02
CA GLU A 310 -18.66 -6.42 23.91
C GLU A 310 -17.85 -7.68 24.25
N ARG A 311 -17.24 -8.34 23.24
CA ARG A 311 -16.45 -9.55 23.47
C ARG A 311 -15.17 -9.29 24.27
N GLN A 312 -14.59 -8.10 24.13
CA GLN A 312 -13.38 -7.68 24.85
C GLN A 312 -13.68 -6.95 26.18
N GLY A 313 -14.96 -6.86 26.58
CA GLY A 313 -15.38 -6.40 27.90
C GLY A 313 -15.38 -4.90 28.12
N VAL A 314 -15.43 -4.10 27.04
CA VAL A 314 -15.47 -2.63 27.08
C VAL A 314 -16.72 -2.06 26.43
N THR A 315 -16.99 -0.79 26.70
CA THR A 315 -18.06 -0.02 26.08
C THR A 315 -17.46 1.21 25.42
N ILE A 316 -17.78 1.42 24.15
CA ILE A 316 -17.34 2.60 23.41
C ILE A 316 -18.17 3.80 23.85
N PRO A 317 -17.56 4.96 24.19
CA PRO A 317 -18.26 6.19 24.56
C PRO A 317 -19.25 6.68 23.49
N GLU A 318 -20.37 7.28 23.91
CA GLU A 318 -21.43 7.72 22.99
C GLU A 318 -20.99 8.81 22.01
N ASP A 319 -20.08 9.68 22.39
CA ASP A 319 -19.51 10.73 21.56
C ASP A 319 -18.65 10.14 20.43
N ILE A 320 -17.82 9.13 20.70
CA ILE A 320 -17.08 8.40 19.68
C ILE A 320 -18.05 7.68 18.74
N LEU A 321 -19.07 6.98 19.30
CA LEU A 321 -20.08 6.28 18.48
C LEU A 321 -20.89 7.22 17.57
N ALA A 322 -21.04 8.47 17.94
CA ALA A 322 -21.80 9.47 17.16
C ALA A 322 -21.02 9.97 15.94
N GLU A 323 -19.70 9.94 15.98
CA GLU A 323 -18.81 10.41 14.92
C GLU A 323 -18.22 9.25 14.08
N ALA A 324 -18.30 8.00 14.58
CA ALA A 324 -17.62 6.85 14.02
C ALA A 324 -18.38 6.19 12.87
N GLU A 325 -17.60 5.65 11.94
CA GLU A 325 -18.05 4.59 11.03
C GLU A 325 -18.11 3.24 11.78
N LYS A 326 -19.16 2.46 11.54
CA LYS A 326 -19.39 1.16 12.20
C LYS A 326 -19.06 0.01 11.26
N LYS A 327 -18.29 -0.95 11.75
CA LYS A 327 -17.90 -2.18 11.04
C LYS A 327 -18.57 -3.42 11.65
#